data_d9cd39edd3396e5b92cffb5b698ebb39
#
_entry.id   d9cd39edd3396e5b92cffb5b698ebb39
#
_cell.length_a   1.000
_cell.length_b   1.000
_cell.length_c   1.000
_cell.angle_alpha   90.00
_cell.angle_beta   90.00
_cell.angle_gamma   90.00
#
_symmetry.space_group_name_H-M   'P 1'
#
loop_
_entity.id
_entity.type
_entity.pdbx_description
1 polymer ?
#
loop_
_entity_poly.entity_id
_entity_poly.type
_entity_poly.pdbx_seq_one_letter_code
_entity_poly.pdbx_strand_id
1 'polypeptide(L)'
;SLVGSEMCIRDRDKISDTSHRYRQEILEHLFSALFYEMLVGIQKHSDTIEETGMEADRSKRIFKQFMEEVAEDGGIHRSVSHYADRLCYSPKYISSAIKEVSGRTPTEWINEYAIEQIKYQWKHSDKSVKEIAEMFNFPNQSFFGKYVKAHVGMSPARYRAYSNGKEQSDSQTAS
;
A
#
# COMPACT_ATOMS: atom_id res chain seq x y z
N SER A 1 -17.83 -4.88 48.00
CA SER A 1 -17.69 -5.78 46.85
C SER A 1 -17.78 -5.05 45.50
N LEU A 2 -16.92 -4.04 45.27
CA LEU A 2 -16.87 -3.26 44.03
C LEU A 2 -15.54 -3.43 43.25
N VAL A 3 -14.64 -4.29 43.72
CA VAL A 3 -13.30 -4.49 43.12
C VAL A 3 -13.34 -5.46 41.90
N GLY A 4 -14.39 -6.27 41.80
CA GLY A 4 -14.50 -7.28 40.72
C GLY A 4 -14.97 -6.72 39.37
N SER A 5 -15.66 -5.59 39.33
CA SER A 5 -16.21 -5.02 38.09
C SER A 5 -15.21 -4.18 37.29
N GLU A 6 -14.31 -3.46 37.97
CA GLU A 6 -13.30 -2.63 37.32
C GLU A 6 -12.19 -3.45 36.70
N MET A 7 -11.89 -4.62 37.27
CA MET A 7 -10.90 -5.55 36.72
C MET A 7 -11.41 -6.23 35.42
N CYS A 8 -12.71 -6.54 35.36
CA CYS A 8 -13.34 -7.08 34.16
C CYS A 8 -13.43 -6.07 33.00
N ILE A 9 -13.63 -4.79 33.30
CA ILE A 9 -13.70 -3.72 32.27
C ILE A 9 -12.31 -3.49 31.68
N ARG A 10 -11.28 -3.43 32.51
CA ARG A 10 -9.87 -3.25 32.06
C ARG A 10 -9.35 -4.41 31.21
N ASP A 11 -9.75 -5.63 31.50
CA ASP A 11 -9.38 -6.80 30.67
C ASP A 11 -10.15 -6.85 29.36
N ARG A 12 -11.39 -6.35 29.33
CA ARG A 12 -12.19 -6.24 28.10
C ARG A 12 -11.64 -5.20 27.13
N ASP A 13 -11.14 -4.07 27.64
CA ASP A 13 -10.50 -3.05 26.82
C ASP A 13 -9.17 -3.53 26.22
N LYS A 14 -8.39 -4.30 26.99
CA LYS A 14 -7.16 -4.95 26.47
C LYS A 14 -7.45 -5.99 25.40
N ILE A 15 -8.52 -6.76 25.52
CA ILE A 15 -8.93 -7.76 24.54
C ILE A 15 -9.46 -7.07 23.26
N SER A 16 -10.15 -5.95 23.40
CA SER A 16 -10.65 -5.15 22.27
C SER A 16 -9.49 -4.55 21.45
N ASP A 17 -8.51 -3.96 22.13
CA ASP A 17 -7.33 -3.36 21.50
C ASP A 17 -6.45 -4.42 20.81
N THR A 18 -6.27 -5.57 21.45
CA THR A 18 -5.57 -6.72 20.88
C THR A 18 -6.31 -7.27 19.66
N SER A 19 -7.65 -7.34 19.69
CA SER A 19 -8.46 -7.80 18.56
C SER A 19 -8.39 -6.85 17.35
N HIS A 20 -8.29 -5.54 17.56
CA HIS A 20 -8.09 -4.56 16.49
C HIS A 20 -6.69 -4.68 15.85
N ARG A 21 -5.67 -4.91 16.66
CA ARG A 21 -4.30 -5.09 16.21
C ARG A 21 -4.16 -6.34 15.32
N TYR A 22 -4.73 -7.47 15.77
CA TYR A 22 -4.73 -8.71 14.98
C TYR A 22 -5.59 -8.62 13.71
N ARG A 23 -6.67 -7.84 13.71
CA ARG A 23 -7.49 -7.63 12.50
C ARG A 23 -6.69 -6.94 11.39
N GLN A 24 -5.83 -6.01 11.72
CA GLN A 24 -5.00 -5.33 10.72
C GLN A 24 -3.91 -6.22 10.17
N GLU A 25 -3.20 -6.94 11.03
CA GLU A 25 -2.22 -7.93 10.60
C GLU A 25 -2.87 -9.01 9.72
N ILE A 26 -4.05 -9.47 10.10
CA ILE A 26 -4.83 -10.44 9.30
C ILE A 26 -5.23 -9.83 7.94
N LEU A 27 -5.66 -8.56 7.89
CA LEU A 27 -6.01 -7.90 6.63
C LEU A 27 -4.80 -7.69 5.72
N GLU A 28 -3.64 -7.34 6.27
CA GLU A 28 -2.39 -7.22 5.52
C GLU A 28 -1.94 -8.58 4.97
N HIS A 29 -2.02 -9.62 5.78
CA HIS A 29 -1.71 -10.99 5.35
C HIS A 29 -2.74 -11.53 4.35
N LEU A 30 -4.02 -11.23 4.52
CA LEU A 30 -5.06 -11.58 3.55
C LEU A 30 -4.90 -10.83 2.23
N PHE A 31 -4.54 -9.55 2.28
CA PHE A 31 -4.25 -8.75 1.08
C PHE A 31 -3.01 -9.30 0.36
N SER A 32 -1.95 -9.62 1.11
CA SER A 32 -0.77 -10.28 0.56
C SER A 32 -1.10 -11.65 -0.03
N ALA A 33 -1.89 -12.46 0.67
CA ALA A 33 -2.32 -13.77 0.19
C ALA A 33 -3.18 -13.68 -1.06
N LEU A 34 -4.16 -12.76 -1.11
CA LEU A 34 -4.98 -12.50 -2.31
C LEU A 34 -4.13 -12.00 -3.48
N PHE A 35 -3.13 -11.17 -3.20
CA PHE A 35 -2.19 -10.70 -4.21
C PHE A 35 -1.35 -11.87 -4.76
N TYR A 36 -0.84 -12.74 -3.89
CA TYR A 36 -0.13 -13.96 -4.31
C TYR A 36 -1.04 -14.94 -5.05
N GLU A 37 -2.28 -15.14 -4.62
CA GLU A 37 -3.27 -15.97 -5.33
C GLU A 37 -3.61 -15.40 -6.71
N MET A 38 -3.72 -14.08 -6.83
CA MET A 38 -3.88 -13.42 -8.14
C MET A 38 -2.67 -13.67 -9.04
N LEU A 39 -1.45 -13.58 -8.49
CA LEU A 39 -0.22 -13.88 -9.24
C LEU A 39 -0.15 -15.36 -9.66
N VAL A 40 -0.54 -16.28 -8.77
CA VAL A 40 -0.61 -17.73 -9.06
C VAL A 40 -1.71 -18.03 -10.07
N GLY A 41 -2.87 -17.36 -9.99
CA GLY A 41 -3.95 -17.47 -10.97
C GLY A 41 -3.53 -17.05 -12.37
N ILE A 42 -2.73 -15.97 -12.47
CA ILE A 42 -2.13 -15.52 -13.73
C ILE A 42 -1.14 -16.58 -14.26
N GLN A 43 -0.42 -17.27 -13.39
CA GLN A 43 0.55 -18.30 -13.76
C GLN A 43 -0.12 -19.60 -14.23
N LYS A 44 -1.22 -20.02 -13.61
CA LYS A 44 -1.96 -21.24 -14.01
C LYS A 44 -2.68 -21.16 -15.35
N HIS A 45 -3.08 -19.96 -15.79
CA HIS A 45 -3.65 -19.77 -17.13
C HIS A 45 -2.61 -19.77 -18.27
N SER A 46 -1.32 -19.77 -17.92
CA SER A 46 -0.22 -19.72 -18.88
C SER A 46 0.13 -21.05 -19.53
N ASP A 47 -0.29 -22.19 -18.94
CA ASP A 47 0.18 -23.52 -19.38
C ASP A 47 -0.57 -24.09 -20.59
N THR A 48 -1.47 -23.32 -21.23
CA THR A 48 -2.37 -23.87 -22.24
C THR A 48 -2.22 -23.30 -23.66
N ILE A 49 -1.31 -22.36 -23.92
CA ILE A 49 -1.16 -21.79 -25.28
C ILE A 49 0.34 -21.65 -25.63
N GLU A 50 0.83 -22.60 -26.41
CA GLU A 50 2.18 -22.59 -27.00
C GLU A 50 2.31 -21.53 -28.11
N GLU A 51 3.44 -20.83 -28.13
CA GLU A 51 4.00 -19.87 -29.11
C GLU A 51 3.61 -18.38 -29.02
N THR A 52 2.38 -17.98 -28.70
CA THR A 52 2.11 -16.58 -28.30
C THR A 52 2.41 -16.36 -26.80
N GLY A 53 2.65 -17.46 -26.08
CA GLY A 53 2.84 -17.52 -24.65
C GLY A 53 4.17 -16.98 -24.12
N MET A 54 5.25 -17.07 -24.88
CA MET A 54 6.59 -16.71 -24.35
C MET A 54 6.75 -15.20 -24.07
N GLU A 55 6.17 -14.35 -24.89
CA GLU A 55 6.28 -12.90 -24.71
C GLU A 55 5.29 -12.41 -23.63
N ALA A 56 4.07 -12.93 -23.60
CA ALA A 56 3.10 -12.68 -22.56
C ALA A 56 3.57 -13.20 -21.19
N ASP A 57 4.23 -14.35 -21.14
CA ASP A 57 4.80 -14.90 -19.91
C ASP A 57 6.00 -14.08 -19.42
N ARG A 58 6.80 -13.52 -20.36
CA ARG A 58 7.87 -12.59 -20.03
C ARG A 58 7.35 -11.29 -19.46
N SER A 59 6.30 -10.71 -20.03
CA SER A 59 5.65 -9.49 -19.54
C SER A 59 5.05 -9.70 -18.14
N LYS A 60 4.46 -10.86 -17.86
CA LYS A 60 3.97 -11.23 -16.52
C LYS A 60 5.11 -11.31 -15.50
N ARG A 61 6.23 -11.93 -15.85
CA ARG A 61 7.42 -11.99 -14.96
C ARG A 61 7.95 -10.60 -14.64
N ILE A 62 8.05 -9.74 -15.67
CA ILE A 62 8.49 -8.35 -15.48
C ILE A 62 7.53 -7.59 -14.55
N PHE A 63 6.23 -7.75 -14.73
CA PHE A 63 5.25 -7.12 -13.84
C PHE A 63 5.39 -7.60 -12.40
N LYS A 64 5.55 -8.90 -12.19
CA LYS A 64 5.79 -9.46 -10.85
C LYS A 64 7.05 -8.88 -10.21
N GLN A 65 8.19 -8.92 -10.91
CA GLN A 65 9.45 -8.37 -10.42
C GLN A 65 9.35 -6.87 -10.12
N PHE A 66 8.66 -6.12 -10.99
CA PHE A 66 8.42 -4.70 -10.77
C PHE A 66 7.61 -4.42 -9.49
N MET A 67 6.56 -5.20 -9.24
CA MET A 67 5.76 -5.03 -8.02
C MET A 67 6.52 -5.44 -6.76
N GLU A 68 7.38 -6.45 -6.83
CA GLU A 68 8.29 -6.84 -5.76
C GLU A 68 9.27 -5.70 -5.45
N GLU A 69 9.87 -5.09 -6.46
CA GLU A 69 10.77 -3.93 -6.30
C GLU A 69 10.05 -2.70 -5.72
N VAL A 70 8.83 -2.41 -6.16
CA VAL A 70 8.01 -1.31 -5.61
C VAL A 70 7.68 -1.56 -4.14
N ALA A 71 7.39 -2.80 -3.77
CA ALA A 71 7.10 -3.18 -2.40
C ALA A 71 8.36 -3.09 -1.51
N GLU A 72 9.52 -3.54 -1.98
CA GLU A 72 10.78 -3.45 -1.27
C GLU A 72 11.24 -1.99 -1.07
N ASP A 73 11.04 -1.15 -2.09
CA ASP A 73 11.34 0.29 -2.02
C ASP A 73 10.42 1.06 -1.06
N GLY A 74 9.26 0.51 -0.74
CA GLY A 74 8.27 1.15 0.13
C GLY A 74 7.60 2.39 -0.48
N GLY A 75 7.71 2.61 -1.78
CA GLY A 75 7.14 3.77 -2.47
C GLY A 75 7.94 5.06 -2.31
N ILE A 76 9.22 4.96 -1.92
CA ILE A 76 10.12 6.11 -1.72
C ILE A 76 10.49 6.73 -3.06
N HIS A 77 10.81 5.90 -4.06
CA HIS A 77 11.12 6.35 -5.42
C HIS A 77 9.87 6.32 -6.30
N ARG A 78 9.62 7.39 -7.05
CA ARG A 78 8.44 7.54 -7.91
C ARG A 78 8.76 7.54 -9.40
N SER A 79 10.03 7.39 -9.74
CA SER A 79 10.49 7.35 -11.14
C SER A 79 10.49 5.92 -11.67
N VAL A 80 9.85 5.70 -12.81
CA VAL A 80 9.91 4.40 -13.53
C VAL A 80 11.35 4.03 -13.87
N SER A 81 12.22 5.01 -14.17
CA SER A 81 13.62 4.75 -14.47
C SER A 81 14.36 4.09 -13.32
N HIS A 82 14.06 4.44 -12.08
CA HIS A 82 14.66 3.82 -10.90
C HIS A 82 14.45 2.30 -10.89
N TYR A 83 13.22 1.86 -11.10
CA TYR A 83 12.89 0.43 -11.12
C TYR A 83 13.39 -0.27 -12.39
N ALA A 84 13.38 0.44 -13.52
CA ALA A 84 13.90 -0.06 -14.77
C ALA A 84 15.40 -0.37 -14.68
N ASP A 85 16.17 0.52 -14.07
CA ASP A 85 17.61 0.34 -13.85
C ASP A 85 17.88 -0.85 -12.92
N ARG A 86 17.13 -1.00 -11.83
CA ARG A 86 17.24 -2.14 -10.90
C ARG A 86 16.93 -3.48 -11.56
N LEU A 87 15.95 -3.50 -12.45
CA LEU A 87 15.54 -4.70 -13.19
C LEU A 87 16.33 -4.92 -14.49
N CYS A 88 17.32 -4.06 -14.79
CA CYS A 88 18.14 -4.13 -16.01
C CYS A 88 17.32 -4.07 -17.31
N TYR A 89 16.23 -3.29 -17.33
CA TYR A 89 15.41 -3.04 -18.50
C TYR A 89 15.37 -1.55 -18.85
N SER A 90 14.98 -1.23 -20.09
CA SER A 90 14.67 0.16 -20.44
C SER A 90 13.32 0.60 -19.85
N PRO A 91 13.16 1.87 -19.45
CA PRO A 91 11.89 2.39 -18.94
C PRO A 91 10.72 2.22 -19.92
N LYS A 92 11.01 2.34 -21.22
CA LYS A 92 10.01 2.12 -22.28
C LYS A 92 9.53 0.68 -22.32
N TYR A 93 10.45 -0.28 -22.21
CA TYR A 93 10.13 -1.69 -22.26
C TYR A 93 9.30 -2.12 -21.04
N ILE A 94 9.72 -1.74 -19.83
CA ILE A 94 8.94 -1.98 -18.61
C ILE A 94 7.54 -1.38 -18.72
N SER A 95 7.44 -0.14 -19.22
CA SER A 95 6.14 0.54 -19.35
C SER A 95 5.20 -0.20 -20.31
N SER A 96 5.74 -0.72 -21.41
CA SER A 96 4.96 -1.52 -22.35
C SER A 96 4.51 -2.85 -21.74
N ALA A 97 5.42 -3.60 -21.13
CA ALA A 97 5.15 -4.90 -20.54
C ALA A 97 4.11 -4.81 -19.39
N ILE A 98 4.27 -3.84 -18.50
CA ILE A 98 3.33 -3.64 -17.38
C ILE A 98 1.95 -3.23 -17.89
N LYS A 99 1.88 -2.31 -18.86
CA LYS A 99 0.60 -1.88 -19.42
C LYS A 99 -0.12 -3.00 -20.17
N GLU A 100 0.63 -3.84 -20.87
CA GLU A 100 0.09 -5.02 -21.55
C GLU A 100 -0.58 -5.99 -20.57
N VAL A 101 0.08 -6.31 -19.45
CA VAL A 101 -0.40 -7.28 -18.47
C VAL A 101 -1.51 -6.71 -17.59
N SER A 102 -1.34 -5.47 -17.09
CA SER A 102 -2.20 -4.90 -16.05
C SER A 102 -3.22 -3.88 -16.57
N GLY A 103 -3.09 -3.45 -17.82
CA GLY A 103 -3.89 -2.36 -18.40
C GLY A 103 -3.52 -0.97 -17.85
N ARG A 104 -2.60 -0.89 -16.87
CA ARG A 104 -2.23 0.34 -16.16
C ARG A 104 -0.74 0.66 -16.37
N THR A 105 -0.39 1.92 -16.22
CA THR A 105 1.01 2.35 -16.33
C THR A 105 1.80 2.04 -15.04
N PRO A 106 3.13 1.85 -15.14
CA PRO A 106 3.98 1.69 -13.94
C PRO A 106 3.85 2.85 -12.96
N THR A 107 3.72 4.07 -13.47
CA THR A 107 3.56 5.27 -12.64
C THR A 107 2.30 5.24 -11.78
N GLU A 108 1.20 4.71 -12.32
CA GLU A 108 -0.05 4.54 -11.57
C GLU A 108 0.13 3.54 -10.43
N TRP A 109 0.81 2.42 -10.67
CA TRP A 109 1.12 1.42 -9.65
C TRP A 109 2.03 1.97 -8.55
N ILE A 110 3.11 2.66 -8.93
CA ILE A 110 4.04 3.29 -7.98
C ILE A 110 3.30 4.31 -7.10
N ASN A 111 2.48 5.17 -7.72
CA ASN A 111 1.75 6.20 -6.99
C ASN A 111 0.71 5.62 -6.04
N GLU A 112 -0.03 4.61 -6.47
CA GLU A 112 -1.01 3.92 -5.63
C GLU A 112 -0.33 3.30 -4.42
N TYR A 113 0.76 2.56 -4.62
CA TYR A 113 1.53 1.97 -3.54
C TYR A 113 2.07 3.03 -2.57
N ALA A 114 2.70 4.08 -3.08
CA ALA A 114 3.23 5.17 -2.26
C ALA A 114 2.13 5.86 -1.43
N ILE A 115 0.96 6.09 -2.00
CA ILE A 115 -0.18 6.67 -1.30
C ILE A 115 -0.70 5.76 -0.19
N GLU A 116 -0.79 4.46 -0.42
CA GLU A 116 -1.21 3.52 0.62
C GLU A 116 -0.19 3.46 1.78
N GLN A 117 1.11 3.48 1.48
CA GLN A 117 2.15 3.56 2.50
C GLN A 117 2.09 4.90 3.29
N ILE A 118 1.84 6.01 2.62
CA ILE A 118 1.63 7.32 3.27
C ILE A 118 0.41 7.29 4.20
N LYS A 119 -0.70 6.74 3.76
CA LYS A 119 -1.91 6.57 4.58
C LYS A 119 -1.65 5.68 5.79
N TYR A 120 -0.92 4.60 5.59
CA TYR A 120 -0.49 3.71 6.67
C TYR A 120 0.31 4.46 7.74
N GLN A 121 1.32 5.26 7.32
CA GLN A 121 2.12 6.05 8.26
C GLN A 121 1.26 7.05 9.05
N TRP A 122 0.29 7.70 8.41
CA TRP A 122 -0.61 8.61 9.12
C TRP A 122 -1.48 7.94 10.17
N LYS A 123 -1.87 6.71 9.91
CA LYS A 123 -2.72 5.96 10.82
C LYS A 123 -1.94 5.32 11.96
N HIS A 124 -0.71 4.87 11.70
CA HIS A 124 0.05 4.02 12.63
C HIS A 124 1.29 4.70 13.21
N SER A 125 1.48 5.99 12.99
CA SER A 125 2.59 6.73 13.58
C SER A 125 2.18 8.14 13.98
N ASP A 126 2.86 8.69 15.00
CA ASP A 126 2.70 10.08 15.45
C ASP A 126 3.52 11.07 14.61
N LYS A 127 4.12 10.61 13.50
CA LYS A 127 4.96 11.45 12.64
C LYS A 127 4.18 12.63 12.10
N SER A 128 4.80 13.79 12.10
CA SER A 128 4.27 15.00 11.47
C SER A 128 4.20 14.87 9.95
N VAL A 129 3.40 15.70 9.31
CA VAL A 129 3.31 15.78 7.84
C VAL A 129 4.69 16.03 7.21
N LYS A 130 5.56 16.79 7.89
CA LYS A 130 6.92 17.08 7.45
C LYS A 130 7.79 15.81 7.47
N GLU A 131 7.78 15.10 8.58
CA GLU A 131 8.56 13.86 8.74
C GLU A 131 8.14 12.79 7.75
N ILE A 132 6.83 12.65 7.47
CA ILE A 132 6.36 11.75 6.45
C ILE A 132 6.79 12.19 5.05
N ALA A 133 6.73 13.49 4.75
CA ALA A 133 7.24 14.01 3.48
C ALA A 133 8.73 13.71 3.27
N GLU A 134 9.54 13.87 4.31
CA GLU A 134 10.97 13.54 4.31
C GLU A 134 11.20 12.02 4.14
N MET A 135 10.43 11.19 4.86
CA MET A 135 10.50 9.73 4.77
C MET A 135 10.24 9.21 3.36
N PHE A 136 9.30 9.82 2.64
CA PHE A 136 8.99 9.48 1.25
C PHE A 136 9.77 10.32 0.23
N ASN A 137 10.90 10.88 0.62
CA ASN A 137 11.84 11.59 -0.25
C ASN A 137 11.18 12.70 -1.08
N PHE A 138 10.29 13.48 -0.48
CA PHE A 138 9.76 14.69 -1.12
C PHE A 138 10.70 15.87 -0.89
N PRO A 139 10.96 16.71 -1.91
CA PRO A 139 11.87 17.83 -1.78
C PRO A 139 11.42 18.88 -0.77
N ASN A 140 10.13 19.00 -0.53
CA ASN A 140 9.54 19.82 0.51
C ASN A 140 8.06 19.47 0.75
N GLN A 141 7.51 20.01 1.84
CA GLN A 141 6.13 19.78 2.26
C GLN A 141 5.08 20.30 1.25
N SER A 142 5.40 21.32 0.45
CA SER A 142 4.49 21.85 -0.56
C SER A 142 4.29 20.87 -1.72
N PHE A 143 5.37 20.25 -2.19
CA PHE A 143 5.29 19.19 -3.21
C PHE A 143 4.54 17.97 -2.68
N PHE A 144 4.83 17.55 -1.46
CA PHE A 144 4.11 16.47 -0.79
C PHE A 144 2.61 16.77 -0.70
N GLY A 145 2.24 17.97 -0.25
CA GLY A 145 0.85 18.38 -0.14
C GLY A 145 0.09 18.37 -1.48
N LYS A 146 0.74 18.83 -2.55
CA LYS A 146 0.18 18.77 -3.91
C LYS A 146 0.00 17.33 -4.39
N TYR A 147 1.00 16.49 -4.16
CA TYR A 147 0.97 15.08 -4.54
C TYR A 147 -0.17 14.34 -3.84
N VAL A 148 -0.26 14.47 -2.53
CA VAL A 148 -1.34 13.84 -1.75
C VAL A 148 -2.70 14.36 -2.17
N LYS A 149 -2.86 15.67 -2.36
CA LYS A 149 -4.14 16.24 -2.82
C LYS A 149 -4.55 15.72 -4.18
N ALA A 150 -3.61 15.52 -5.09
CA ALA A 150 -3.88 14.99 -6.44
C ALA A 150 -4.37 13.53 -6.40
N HIS A 151 -3.82 12.71 -5.50
CA HIS A 151 -4.14 11.27 -5.45
C HIS A 151 -5.22 10.90 -4.43
N VAL A 152 -5.38 11.68 -3.35
CA VAL A 152 -6.35 11.40 -2.27
C VAL A 152 -7.56 12.33 -2.32
N GLY A 153 -7.48 13.43 -3.10
CA GLY A 153 -8.54 14.43 -3.21
C GLY A 153 -8.57 15.46 -2.07
N MET A 154 -7.74 15.31 -1.03
CA MET A 154 -7.68 16.23 0.11
C MET A 154 -6.25 16.47 0.58
N SER A 155 -6.04 17.57 1.31
CA SER A 155 -4.72 17.90 1.87
C SER A 155 -4.30 16.91 2.97
N PRO A 156 -2.98 16.75 3.21
CA PRO A 156 -2.45 15.88 4.28
C PRO A 156 -3.06 16.17 5.65
N ALA A 157 -3.15 17.44 6.02
CA ALA A 157 -3.71 17.85 7.32
C ALA A 157 -5.21 17.48 7.45
N ARG A 158 -5.97 17.64 6.36
CA ARG A 158 -7.38 17.29 6.33
C ARG A 158 -7.60 15.78 6.38
N TYR A 159 -6.77 15.02 5.68
CA TYR A 159 -6.83 13.57 5.70
C TYR A 159 -6.53 13.04 7.11
N ARG A 160 -5.49 13.57 7.79
CA ARG A 160 -5.15 13.18 9.16
C ARG A 160 -6.28 13.49 10.15
N ALA A 161 -6.89 14.66 10.05
CA ALA A 161 -8.03 15.02 10.89
C ALA A 161 -9.24 14.08 10.67
N TYR A 162 -9.49 13.71 9.41
CA TYR A 162 -10.54 12.77 9.04
C TYR A 162 -10.27 11.36 9.57
N SER A 163 -9.03 10.88 9.45
CA SER A 163 -8.60 9.57 9.95
C SER A 163 -8.76 9.47 11.47
N ASN A 164 -8.30 10.49 12.21
CA ASN A 164 -8.42 10.53 13.67
C ASN A 164 -9.87 10.70 14.14
N GLY A 165 -10.70 11.42 13.40
CA GLY A 165 -12.14 11.60 13.71
C GLY A 165 -12.98 10.33 13.50
N LYS A 166 -12.58 9.48 12.54
CA LYS A 166 -13.23 8.18 12.33
C LYS A 166 -12.99 7.21 13.48
N GLU A 167 -11.78 7.20 14.03
CA GLU A 167 -11.47 6.36 15.21
C GLU A 167 -12.26 6.75 16.45
N GLN A 168 -12.58 8.04 16.62
CA GLN A 168 -13.40 8.52 17.75
C GLN A 168 -14.89 8.20 17.57
N SER A 169 -15.42 8.20 16.35
CA SER A 169 -16.82 7.85 16.10
C SER A 169 -17.08 6.35 16.21
N ASP A 170 -16.15 5.52 15.77
CA ASP A 170 -16.24 4.05 15.88
C ASP A 170 -16.09 3.58 17.33
N SER A 171 -15.33 4.32 18.16
CA SER A 171 -15.18 4.06 19.59
C SER A 171 -16.44 4.43 20.42
N GLN A 172 -17.23 5.39 19.95
CA GLN A 172 -18.47 5.83 20.63
C GLN A 172 -19.70 4.99 20.26
N THR A 173 -19.67 4.28 19.12
CA THR A 173 -20.77 3.40 18.70
C THR A 173 -20.62 1.99 19.28
N ALA A 174 -19.50 1.68 19.94
CA ALA A 174 -19.21 0.40 20.59
C ALA A 174 -19.44 0.43 22.14
N SER A 175 -20.05 1.48 22.66
CA SER A 175 -20.54 1.61 24.06
C SER A 175 -22.04 1.54 24.10
#